data_950fef0c7da6fb10ce25261cfdf5fa28
#
_entry.id   950fef0c7da6fb10ce25261cfdf5fa28
#
_cell.length_a   1.000
_cell.length_b   1.000
_cell.length_c   1.000
_cell.angle_alpha   90.00
_cell.angle_beta   90.00
_cell.angle_gamma   90.00
#
_symmetry.space_group_name_H-M   'P 1'
#
loop_
_entity.id
_entity.type
_entity.pdbx_description
1 polymer ?
#
loop_
_entity_poly.entity_id
_entity_poly.type
_entity_poly.pdbx_seq_one_letter_code
_entity_poly.pdbx_strand_id
1 'polypeptide(L)'
;MGLELTSELLDSWTLVDDDVALMAKKSGATRAGFAVLLKFFQHHARFPIGPSELPLGALDYIAAQTSVPDIELGPYWGGRSIKYHRAEIRSHFGFREFTSADEARLAGWLAERVCPSGIREAALLEALLSRCRQEKIEPPGRAGRIVGAARALFEQRLCADVVSNLGSAGAAGLEALVVDGSAGSLLAVLKADPGPAGLESLLSEVEKLSAAQALALPAGLFAGVSEKVVSALRARAARMYPSDFWDTPQPVRLTLLAALCQQRTAEIADSLVDLLLVLVLKINTSAVRKVEKELTEDLQRVRGKTALLFKLAETAVARPDETVRNAVFPVVSEKTLRQLVQEAKANETVFQGKVRTVLRGSYSNHYRRMLPALLSVLRFRCHNTAFRPIMDAIVLLKKYAEDGSKTQFFAAFEEVPVAGVVPKSWEGAIRDEKGRIERIPYELCLLVSLREALRRREVFVDGAGKWRDPEDDLPQDFDASRELHYEALRKPLDPARFIFDLKLRMTRSLEQLDNGLLADTTGGVKITRRRGAPWIKVPKLEKLEEPANLGKLKAEVLARWGTPGTYLKSSRKLTF
;
A
#
# COMPACT_ATOMS: atom_id res chain seq x y z
N MET A 1 53.81 -0.42 -8.27
CA MET A 1 52.46 -0.93 -8.04
C MET A 1 51.58 -0.25 -9.12
N GLY A 2 51.32 -0.95 -10.23
CA GLY A 2 50.52 -0.38 -11.34
C GLY A 2 49.06 -0.26 -10.83
N LEU A 3 48.55 0.97 -10.82
CA LEU A 3 47.14 1.24 -10.67
C LEU A 3 46.41 0.58 -11.85
N GLU A 4 45.56 -0.40 -11.60
CA GLU A 4 44.61 -0.91 -12.59
C GLU A 4 43.69 0.25 -12.98
N LEU A 5 43.96 0.85 -14.14
CA LEU A 5 43.10 1.85 -14.74
C LEU A 5 41.78 1.15 -15.10
N THR A 6 40.69 1.52 -14.44
CA THR A 6 39.38 0.99 -14.79
C THR A 6 39.00 1.45 -16.21
N SER A 7 38.27 0.62 -16.95
CA SER A 7 37.74 0.94 -18.29
C SER A 7 37.01 2.30 -18.33
N GLU A 8 36.24 2.62 -17.28
CA GLU A 8 35.58 3.92 -17.11
C GLU A 8 36.56 5.10 -17.06
N LEU A 9 37.72 4.92 -16.42
CA LEU A 9 38.72 6.00 -16.32
C LEU A 9 39.43 6.22 -17.65
N LEU A 10 39.68 5.15 -18.41
CA LEU A 10 40.25 5.25 -19.76
C LEU A 10 39.29 5.97 -20.71
N ASP A 11 38.03 5.55 -20.76
CA ASP A 11 37.02 6.13 -21.66
C ASP A 11 36.76 7.61 -21.35
N SER A 12 36.79 7.96 -20.05
CA SER A 12 36.42 9.28 -19.58
C SER A 12 37.55 10.30 -19.60
N TRP A 13 38.81 9.88 -19.39
CA TRP A 13 39.94 10.75 -19.15
C TRP A 13 40.97 10.71 -20.27
N THR A 14 40.73 9.98 -21.37
CA THR A 14 41.59 10.00 -22.53
C THR A 14 41.44 11.34 -23.29
N LEU A 15 42.56 11.99 -23.57
CA LEU A 15 42.58 13.23 -24.34
C LEU A 15 42.46 12.90 -25.83
N VAL A 16 41.49 13.52 -26.50
CA VAL A 16 41.28 13.42 -27.95
C VAL A 16 41.95 14.60 -28.66
N ASP A 17 42.06 14.55 -30.00
CA ASP A 17 42.76 15.56 -30.79
C ASP A 17 42.24 16.98 -30.55
N ASP A 18 40.95 17.16 -30.38
CA ASP A 18 40.31 18.44 -30.05
C ASP A 18 40.75 18.96 -28.66
N ASP A 19 40.90 18.07 -27.68
CA ASP A 19 41.41 18.43 -26.36
C ASP A 19 42.86 18.88 -26.43
N VAL A 20 43.68 18.16 -27.22
CA VAL A 20 45.10 18.51 -27.46
C VAL A 20 45.23 19.86 -28.16
N ALA A 21 44.38 20.16 -29.14
CA ALA A 21 44.35 21.46 -29.82
C ALA A 21 44.06 22.62 -28.85
N LEU A 22 43.13 22.46 -27.92
CA LEU A 22 42.81 23.44 -26.86
C LEU A 22 43.98 23.68 -25.91
N MET A 23 44.86 22.69 -25.75
CA MET A 23 46.02 22.77 -24.87
C MET A 23 47.29 23.29 -25.55
N ALA A 24 47.28 23.54 -26.89
CA ALA A 24 48.46 23.84 -27.68
C ALA A 24 49.28 25.04 -27.16
N LYS A 25 48.63 26.04 -26.56
CA LYS A 25 49.30 27.24 -26.01
C LYS A 25 49.66 27.14 -24.52
N LYS A 26 49.57 25.97 -23.93
CA LYS A 26 49.77 25.74 -22.48
C LYS A 26 50.98 24.82 -22.30
N SER A 27 51.74 25.02 -21.19
CA SER A 27 52.95 24.26 -20.91
C SER A 27 53.02 23.84 -19.42
N GLY A 28 53.77 22.79 -19.14
CA GLY A 28 54.06 22.31 -17.78
C GLY A 28 52.78 22.05 -16.94
N ALA A 29 52.84 22.37 -15.67
CA ALA A 29 51.74 22.14 -14.72
C ALA A 29 50.40 22.83 -15.11
N THR A 30 50.47 23.96 -15.86
CA THR A 30 49.28 24.65 -16.35
C THR A 30 48.57 23.88 -17.46
N ARG A 31 49.33 23.15 -18.32
CA ARG A 31 48.77 22.27 -19.35
C ARG A 31 48.03 21.08 -18.74
N ALA A 32 48.68 20.42 -17.78
CA ALA A 32 48.08 19.28 -17.11
C ALA A 32 46.87 19.69 -16.26
N GLY A 33 46.94 20.82 -15.53
CA GLY A 33 45.79 21.35 -14.79
C GLY A 33 44.62 21.75 -15.69
N PHE A 34 44.88 22.30 -16.89
CA PHE A 34 43.84 22.57 -17.88
C PHE A 34 43.16 21.26 -18.36
N ALA A 35 43.95 20.24 -18.68
CA ALA A 35 43.45 18.94 -19.11
C ALA A 35 42.52 18.29 -18.07
N VAL A 36 42.94 18.37 -16.82
CA VAL A 36 42.12 17.87 -15.68
C VAL A 36 40.77 18.60 -15.60
N LEU A 37 40.79 19.93 -15.66
CA LEU A 37 39.57 20.75 -15.64
C LEU A 37 38.68 20.48 -16.86
N LEU A 38 39.28 20.33 -18.04
CA LEU A 38 38.58 20.07 -19.30
C LEU A 38 37.83 18.74 -19.24
N LYS A 39 38.54 17.66 -18.89
CA LYS A 39 37.93 16.31 -18.80
C LYS A 39 36.86 16.24 -17.73
N PHE A 40 37.10 16.82 -16.56
CA PHE A 40 36.09 16.89 -15.51
C PHE A 40 34.85 17.66 -16.00
N PHE A 41 35.02 18.77 -16.69
CA PHE A 41 33.92 19.57 -17.23
C PHE A 41 33.14 18.82 -18.31
N GLN A 42 33.82 18.10 -19.20
CA GLN A 42 33.17 17.28 -20.23
C GLN A 42 32.21 16.25 -19.61
N HIS A 43 32.60 15.64 -18.47
CA HIS A 43 31.79 14.62 -17.80
C HIS A 43 30.68 15.20 -16.93
N HIS A 44 31.01 16.23 -16.15
CA HIS A 44 30.12 16.71 -15.09
C HIS A 44 29.42 18.04 -15.45
N ALA A 45 29.81 18.68 -16.56
CA ALA A 45 29.39 20.03 -16.96
C ALA A 45 29.51 21.06 -15.81
N ARG A 46 30.47 20.83 -14.93
CA ARG A 46 30.90 21.73 -13.84
C ARG A 46 32.39 21.57 -13.58
N PHE A 47 32.97 22.52 -12.87
CA PHE A 47 34.33 22.34 -12.37
C PHE A 47 34.36 21.65 -11.01
N PRO A 48 35.45 20.94 -10.67
CA PRO A 48 35.61 20.38 -9.35
C PRO A 48 35.78 21.49 -8.31
N ILE A 49 35.24 21.28 -7.13
CA ILE A 49 35.37 22.22 -5.99
C ILE A 49 36.81 22.19 -5.46
N GLY A 50 37.43 21.03 -5.46
CA GLY A 50 38.81 20.84 -5.04
C GLY A 50 39.45 19.59 -5.65
N PRO A 51 40.77 19.40 -5.46
CA PRO A 51 41.48 18.23 -5.95
C PRO A 51 40.92 16.89 -5.43
N SER A 52 40.28 16.89 -4.27
CA SER A 52 39.68 15.69 -3.62
C SER A 52 38.47 15.13 -4.37
N GLU A 53 37.88 15.87 -5.31
CA GLU A 53 36.79 15.37 -6.15
C GLU A 53 37.29 14.60 -7.40
N LEU A 54 38.56 14.62 -7.67
CA LEU A 54 39.13 13.94 -8.83
C LEU A 54 39.22 12.44 -8.56
N PRO A 55 38.89 11.58 -9.53
CA PRO A 55 39.03 10.13 -9.36
C PRO A 55 40.50 9.75 -9.10
N LEU A 56 40.65 8.71 -8.27
CA LEU A 56 42.00 8.14 -8.03
C LEU A 56 42.60 7.66 -9.35
N GLY A 57 43.85 8.06 -9.64
CA GLY A 57 44.56 7.72 -10.85
C GLY A 57 44.28 8.64 -12.06
N ALA A 58 43.25 9.51 -12.00
CA ALA A 58 42.99 10.44 -13.09
C ALA A 58 44.14 11.44 -13.30
N LEU A 59 44.78 11.89 -12.22
CA LEU A 59 45.93 12.77 -12.26
C LEU A 59 47.14 12.10 -12.93
N ASP A 60 47.48 10.90 -12.53
CA ASP A 60 48.59 10.12 -13.06
C ASP A 60 48.37 9.80 -14.53
N TYR A 61 47.12 9.49 -14.90
CA TYR A 61 46.76 9.22 -16.29
C TYR A 61 46.88 10.48 -17.20
N ILE A 62 46.42 11.62 -16.72
CA ILE A 62 46.61 12.92 -17.44
C ILE A 62 48.08 13.32 -17.46
N ALA A 63 48.86 13.07 -16.40
CA ALA A 63 50.29 13.31 -16.36
C ALA A 63 51.02 12.57 -17.49
N ALA A 64 50.71 11.29 -17.63
CA ALA A 64 51.28 10.45 -18.68
C ALA A 64 50.93 10.99 -20.11
N GLN A 65 49.67 11.37 -20.36
CA GLN A 65 49.23 11.88 -21.66
C GLN A 65 49.78 13.26 -21.98
N THR A 66 49.98 14.13 -20.98
CA THR A 66 50.49 15.50 -21.16
C THR A 66 52.01 15.59 -21.11
N SER A 67 52.72 14.49 -20.81
CA SER A 67 54.16 14.41 -20.59
C SER A 67 54.65 15.37 -19.49
N VAL A 68 53.86 15.55 -18.44
CA VAL A 68 54.18 16.37 -17.27
C VAL A 68 54.31 15.45 -16.08
N PRO A 69 55.53 15.06 -15.63
CA PRO A 69 55.73 14.26 -14.44
C PRO A 69 55.36 15.08 -13.20
N ASP A 70 54.87 14.40 -12.16
CA ASP A 70 54.54 14.94 -10.83
C ASP A 70 53.66 16.21 -10.89
N ILE A 71 52.37 16.02 -11.18
CA ILE A 71 51.41 17.12 -11.22
C ILE A 71 51.09 17.57 -9.79
N GLU A 72 51.74 18.61 -9.30
CA GLU A 72 51.30 19.33 -8.12
C GLU A 72 50.17 20.33 -8.47
N LEU A 73 48.93 19.95 -8.22
CA LEU A 73 47.78 20.82 -8.47
C LEU A 73 47.63 21.96 -7.45
N GLY A 74 48.30 21.90 -6.30
CA GLY A 74 48.15 22.90 -5.25
C GLY A 74 48.43 24.33 -5.72
N PRO A 75 49.63 24.63 -6.29
CA PRO A 75 49.95 25.94 -6.84
C PRO A 75 49.03 26.38 -7.99
N TYR A 76 48.59 25.43 -8.83
CA TYR A 76 47.67 25.71 -9.93
C TYR A 76 46.26 26.07 -9.40
N TRP A 77 45.77 25.37 -8.38
CA TRP A 77 44.43 25.59 -7.81
C TRP A 77 44.30 26.95 -7.11
N GLY A 78 45.35 27.42 -6.46
CA GLY A 78 45.44 28.74 -5.86
C GLY A 78 45.84 29.86 -6.85
N GLY A 79 46.23 29.51 -8.07
CA GLY A 79 46.82 30.42 -9.07
C GLY A 79 45.77 31.25 -9.85
N ARG A 80 46.27 32.28 -10.55
CA ARG A 80 45.41 33.10 -11.44
C ARG A 80 44.97 32.36 -12.69
N SER A 81 45.81 31.43 -13.19
CA SER A 81 45.59 30.69 -14.43
C SER A 81 44.30 29.89 -14.44
N ILE A 82 43.91 29.33 -13.30
CA ILE A 82 42.68 28.53 -13.20
C ILE A 82 41.40 29.31 -13.59
N LYS A 83 41.35 30.62 -13.26
CA LYS A 83 40.20 31.47 -13.63
C LYS A 83 40.07 31.64 -15.13
N TYR A 84 41.20 31.89 -15.80
CA TYR A 84 41.23 32.02 -17.26
C TYR A 84 40.91 30.69 -17.95
N HIS A 85 41.45 29.59 -17.44
CA HIS A 85 41.19 28.26 -17.98
C HIS A 85 39.70 27.85 -17.84
N ARG A 86 39.09 28.13 -16.70
CA ARG A 86 37.65 27.91 -16.51
C ARG A 86 36.82 28.76 -17.49
N ALA A 87 37.17 30.02 -17.69
CA ALA A 87 36.49 30.89 -18.66
C ALA A 87 36.65 30.37 -20.10
N GLU A 88 37.83 29.91 -20.49
CA GLU A 88 38.10 29.34 -21.80
C GLU A 88 37.32 28.05 -22.05
N ILE A 89 37.31 27.13 -21.08
CA ILE A 89 36.53 25.87 -21.16
C ILE A 89 35.02 26.17 -21.23
N ARG A 90 34.51 27.09 -20.40
CA ARG A 90 33.08 27.50 -20.46
C ARG A 90 32.73 28.02 -21.86
N SER A 91 33.56 28.95 -22.38
CA SER A 91 33.34 29.55 -23.70
C SER A 91 33.33 28.51 -24.81
N HIS A 92 34.26 27.54 -24.75
CA HIS A 92 34.35 26.46 -25.74
C HIS A 92 33.07 25.59 -25.79
N PHE A 93 32.49 25.23 -24.63
CA PHE A 93 31.26 24.45 -24.56
C PHE A 93 29.98 25.29 -24.59
N GLY A 94 30.10 26.61 -24.76
CA GLY A 94 28.98 27.54 -24.80
C GLY A 94 28.29 27.73 -23.46
N PHE A 95 28.98 27.46 -22.36
CA PHE A 95 28.47 27.69 -20.99
C PHE A 95 28.78 29.14 -20.58
N ARG A 96 27.88 29.69 -19.76
CA ARG A 96 28.10 30.98 -19.10
C ARG A 96 28.31 30.81 -17.60
N GLU A 97 28.87 31.85 -17.00
CA GLU A 97 29.07 31.90 -15.56
C GLU A 97 27.72 32.03 -14.80
N PHE A 98 27.66 31.42 -13.63
CA PHE A 98 26.50 31.50 -12.71
C PHE A 98 26.41 32.89 -12.11
N THR A 99 25.21 33.47 -12.06
CA THR A 99 24.93 34.78 -11.48
C THR A 99 24.01 34.71 -10.28
N SER A 100 23.95 35.79 -9.47
CA SER A 100 23.00 35.91 -8.37
C SER A 100 21.52 35.88 -8.83
N ALA A 101 21.24 36.35 -10.03
CA ALA A 101 19.91 36.26 -10.65
C ALA A 101 19.52 34.80 -10.94
N ASP A 102 20.50 33.95 -11.34
CA ASP A 102 20.28 32.51 -11.53
C ASP A 102 19.95 31.81 -10.21
N GLU A 103 20.60 32.21 -9.10
CA GLU A 103 20.32 31.65 -7.77
C GLU A 103 18.83 31.80 -7.41
N ALA A 104 18.29 32.99 -7.50
CA ALA A 104 16.88 33.26 -7.18
C ALA A 104 15.93 32.55 -8.16
N ARG A 105 16.23 32.61 -9.45
CA ARG A 105 15.41 32.00 -10.49
C ARG A 105 15.36 30.47 -10.39
N LEU A 106 16.51 29.83 -10.21
CA LEU A 106 16.62 28.37 -10.09
C LEU A 106 16.04 27.86 -8.75
N ALA A 107 16.20 28.60 -7.65
CA ALA A 107 15.53 28.30 -6.39
C ALA A 107 14.00 28.40 -6.56
N GLY A 108 13.51 29.42 -7.23
CA GLY A 108 12.08 29.58 -7.54
C GLY A 108 11.54 28.43 -8.41
N TRP A 109 12.28 28.04 -9.46
CA TRP A 109 11.90 26.93 -10.33
C TRP A 109 11.86 25.59 -9.57
N LEU A 110 12.88 25.30 -8.75
CA LEU A 110 12.87 24.08 -7.91
C LEU A 110 11.70 24.07 -6.94
N ALA A 111 11.43 25.22 -6.29
CA ALA A 111 10.33 25.36 -5.33
C ALA A 111 8.97 25.10 -5.97
N GLU A 112 8.77 25.59 -7.20
CA GLU A 112 7.49 25.50 -7.89
C GLU A 112 7.27 24.16 -8.61
N ARG A 113 8.31 23.62 -9.25
CA ARG A 113 8.17 22.49 -10.17
C ARG A 113 8.66 21.16 -9.62
N VAL A 114 9.59 21.18 -8.68
CA VAL A 114 10.27 19.95 -8.25
C VAL A 114 9.97 19.60 -6.78
N CYS A 115 10.03 20.58 -5.88
CA CYS A 115 9.74 20.34 -4.46
C CYS A 115 8.35 19.75 -4.18
N PRO A 116 7.26 20.11 -4.91
CA PRO A 116 5.95 19.53 -4.68
C PRO A 116 5.88 18.01 -4.85
N SER A 117 6.78 17.41 -5.63
CA SER A 117 6.86 15.95 -5.82
C SER A 117 7.42 15.18 -4.62
N GLY A 118 7.98 15.88 -3.63
CA GLY A 118 8.49 15.27 -2.40
C GLY A 118 9.73 14.39 -2.59
N ILE A 119 10.57 14.72 -3.58
CA ILE A 119 11.81 13.98 -3.81
C ILE A 119 12.88 14.32 -2.77
N ARG A 120 13.85 13.40 -2.62
CA ARG A 120 14.95 13.56 -1.66
C ARG A 120 15.90 14.68 -2.09
N GLU A 121 16.65 15.22 -1.14
CA GLU A 121 17.60 16.31 -1.36
C GLU A 121 18.62 16.00 -2.47
N ALA A 122 19.15 14.78 -2.52
CA ALA A 122 20.07 14.35 -3.58
C ALA A 122 19.43 14.45 -4.99
N ALA A 123 18.14 14.11 -5.11
CA ALA A 123 17.43 14.22 -6.38
C ALA A 123 17.08 15.68 -6.73
N LEU A 124 16.84 16.55 -5.73
CA LEU A 124 16.71 18.00 -5.96
C LEU A 124 18.01 18.60 -6.48
N LEU A 125 19.14 18.16 -5.91
CA LEU A 125 20.47 18.58 -6.37
C LEU A 125 20.71 18.14 -7.82
N GLU A 126 20.40 16.89 -8.15
CA GLU A 126 20.55 16.39 -9.52
C GLU A 126 19.63 17.12 -10.51
N ALA A 127 18.39 17.42 -10.11
CA ALA A 127 17.47 18.22 -10.90
C ALA A 127 18.04 19.63 -11.18
N LEU A 128 18.63 20.28 -10.16
CA LEU A 128 19.32 21.56 -10.30
C LEU A 128 20.48 21.47 -11.28
N LEU A 129 21.37 20.49 -11.12
CA LEU A 129 22.51 20.29 -11.99
C LEU A 129 22.09 19.98 -13.43
N SER A 130 21.05 19.18 -13.61
CA SER A 130 20.46 18.88 -14.91
C SER A 130 19.91 20.13 -15.58
N ARG A 131 19.22 20.99 -14.83
CA ARG A 131 18.69 22.25 -15.34
C ARG A 131 19.80 23.23 -15.74
N CYS A 132 20.85 23.32 -14.92
CA CYS A 132 22.05 24.11 -15.27
C CYS A 132 22.67 23.63 -16.58
N ARG A 133 22.80 22.31 -16.78
CA ARG A 133 23.33 21.71 -18.03
C ARG A 133 22.45 22.06 -19.23
N GLN A 134 21.15 21.95 -19.12
CA GLN A 134 20.19 22.28 -20.18
C GLN A 134 20.28 23.76 -20.59
N GLU A 135 20.43 24.67 -19.63
CA GLU A 135 20.54 26.11 -19.88
C GLU A 135 21.97 26.57 -20.14
N LYS A 136 22.91 25.65 -20.20
CA LYS A 136 24.34 25.95 -20.37
C LYS A 136 24.88 26.98 -19.38
N ILE A 137 24.52 26.79 -18.11
CA ILE A 137 25.02 27.58 -16.99
C ILE A 137 25.99 26.71 -16.20
N GLU A 138 27.16 27.22 -15.85
CA GLU A 138 28.06 26.54 -14.94
C GLU A 138 27.38 26.36 -13.59
N PRO A 139 27.21 25.13 -13.06
CA PRO A 139 26.63 24.93 -11.77
C PRO A 139 27.44 25.60 -10.65
N PRO A 140 26.77 26.21 -9.66
CA PRO A 140 27.46 26.89 -8.57
C PRO A 140 28.16 25.88 -7.65
N GLY A 141 29.34 26.25 -7.13
CA GLY A 141 30.09 25.40 -6.21
C GLY A 141 29.36 25.06 -4.89
N ARG A 142 28.34 25.85 -4.52
CA ARG A 142 27.50 25.65 -3.35
C ARG A 142 26.05 25.36 -3.72
N ALA A 143 25.83 24.43 -4.62
CA ALA A 143 24.49 24.05 -5.12
C ALA A 143 23.50 23.68 -3.99
N GLY A 144 23.99 23.10 -2.87
CA GLY A 144 23.17 22.80 -1.69
C GLY A 144 22.48 24.03 -1.08
N ARG A 145 23.09 25.23 -1.18
CA ARG A 145 22.40 26.47 -0.71
C ARG A 145 21.16 26.76 -1.52
N ILE A 146 21.18 26.57 -2.83
CA ILE A 146 20.04 26.81 -3.71
C ILE A 146 18.93 25.81 -3.39
N VAL A 147 19.30 24.54 -3.19
CA VAL A 147 18.33 23.51 -2.77
C VAL A 147 17.70 23.86 -1.42
N GLY A 148 18.50 24.30 -0.46
CA GLY A 148 18.00 24.77 0.84
C GLY A 148 17.04 25.97 0.70
N ALA A 149 17.42 26.98 -0.08
CA ALA A 149 16.58 28.14 -0.36
C ALA A 149 15.27 27.75 -1.09
N ALA A 150 15.35 26.83 -2.05
CA ALA A 150 14.18 26.31 -2.76
C ALA A 150 13.19 25.61 -1.81
N ARG A 151 13.70 24.78 -0.89
CA ARG A 151 12.87 24.09 0.11
C ARG A 151 12.20 25.07 1.06
N ALA A 152 12.94 26.07 1.55
CA ALA A 152 12.38 27.11 2.42
C ALA A 152 11.29 27.92 1.69
N LEU A 153 11.53 28.29 0.44
CA LEU A 153 10.55 29.01 -0.38
C LEU A 153 9.30 28.17 -0.66
N PHE A 154 9.47 26.89 -0.93
CA PHE A 154 8.37 25.95 -1.11
C PHE A 154 7.54 25.81 0.19
N GLU A 155 8.20 25.58 1.33
CA GLU A 155 7.52 25.47 2.64
C GLU A 155 6.74 26.74 2.96
N GLN A 156 7.34 27.91 2.75
CA GLN A 156 6.68 29.20 2.97
C GLN A 156 5.42 29.37 2.09
N ARG A 157 5.51 29.06 0.79
CA ARG A 157 4.38 29.13 -0.15
C ARG A 157 3.29 28.15 0.24
N LEU A 158 3.65 26.89 0.48
CA LEU A 158 2.71 25.86 0.90
C LEU A 158 1.95 26.26 2.16
N CYS A 159 2.65 26.77 3.17
CA CYS A 159 2.02 27.25 4.40
C CYS A 159 1.06 28.43 4.16
N ALA A 160 1.44 29.36 3.30
CA ALA A 160 0.58 30.50 2.95
C ALA A 160 -0.69 30.04 2.20
N ASP A 161 -0.55 29.13 1.25
CA ASP A 161 -1.66 28.57 0.47
C ASP A 161 -2.62 27.78 1.38
N VAL A 162 -2.09 26.93 2.26
CA VAL A 162 -2.90 26.17 3.22
C VAL A 162 -3.67 27.10 4.15
N VAL A 163 -3.03 28.12 4.72
CA VAL A 163 -3.69 29.09 5.62
C VAL A 163 -4.78 29.86 4.88
N SER A 164 -4.50 30.29 3.65
CA SER A 164 -5.49 30.99 2.81
C SER A 164 -6.71 30.12 2.53
N ASN A 165 -6.50 28.84 2.21
CA ASN A 165 -7.57 27.91 1.90
C ASN A 165 -8.35 27.43 3.14
N LEU A 166 -7.73 27.38 4.33
CA LEU A 166 -8.40 27.02 5.58
C LEU A 166 -9.47 28.06 5.99
N GLY A 167 -9.24 29.32 5.69
CA GLY A 167 -10.09 30.40 6.19
C GLY A 167 -10.01 30.57 7.72
N SER A 168 -10.74 31.53 8.23
CA SER A 168 -10.71 31.86 9.66
C SER A 168 -11.31 30.77 10.55
N ALA A 169 -12.42 30.16 10.12
CA ALA A 169 -13.08 29.09 10.88
C ALA A 169 -12.23 27.82 10.98
N GLY A 170 -11.64 27.37 9.86
CA GLY A 170 -10.75 26.22 9.85
C GLY A 170 -9.49 26.44 10.69
N ALA A 171 -8.89 27.64 10.59
CA ALA A 171 -7.73 28.00 11.40
C ALA A 171 -8.06 28.00 12.91
N ALA A 172 -9.19 28.59 13.32
CA ALA A 172 -9.63 28.58 14.71
C ALA A 172 -9.90 27.16 15.25
N GLY A 173 -10.52 26.30 14.42
CA GLY A 173 -10.75 24.90 14.79
C GLY A 173 -9.46 24.12 15.01
N LEU A 174 -8.44 24.33 14.16
CA LEU A 174 -7.14 23.69 14.33
C LEU A 174 -6.35 24.24 15.54
N GLU A 175 -6.41 25.54 15.79
CA GLU A 175 -5.77 26.15 16.97
C GLU A 175 -6.38 25.61 18.27
N ALA A 176 -7.70 25.40 18.30
CA ALA A 176 -8.39 24.85 19.46
C ALA A 176 -7.87 23.45 19.86
N LEU A 177 -7.35 22.65 18.90
CA LEU A 177 -6.77 21.34 19.19
C LEU A 177 -5.52 21.40 20.09
N VAL A 178 -4.80 22.51 20.07
CA VAL A 178 -3.52 22.68 20.78
C VAL A 178 -3.71 23.33 22.15
N VAL A 179 -4.84 24.01 22.38
CA VAL A 179 -5.12 24.72 23.65
C VAL A 179 -5.22 23.74 24.82
N ASP A 180 -5.86 22.58 24.62
CA ASP A 180 -5.96 21.53 25.63
C ASP A 180 -4.76 20.58 25.53
N GLY A 181 -3.81 20.71 26.42
CA GLY A 181 -2.63 19.84 26.53
C GLY A 181 -2.86 18.56 27.32
N SER A 182 -4.09 18.25 27.74
CA SER A 182 -4.40 17.05 28.53
C SER A 182 -4.25 15.77 27.73
N ALA A 183 -4.02 14.64 28.42
CA ALA A 183 -3.94 13.31 27.82
C ALA A 183 -5.27 12.88 27.14
N GLY A 184 -6.39 13.51 27.50
CA GLY A 184 -7.71 13.29 26.90
C GLY A 184 -8.08 14.29 25.82
N SER A 185 -7.18 15.21 25.44
CA SER A 185 -7.43 16.21 24.40
C SER A 185 -7.74 15.57 23.06
N LEU A 186 -8.51 16.25 22.23
CA LEU A 186 -8.84 15.77 20.88
C LEU A 186 -7.58 15.51 20.05
N LEU A 187 -6.54 16.33 20.20
CA LEU A 187 -5.25 16.11 19.53
C LEU A 187 -4.59 14.79 19.96
N ALA A 188 -4.59 14.48 21.26
CA ALA A 188 -4.05 13.22 21.79
C ALA A 188 -4.88 12.02 21.30
N VAL A 189 -6.20 12.15 21.31
CA VAL A 189 -7.14 11.12 20.82
C VAL A 189 -6.94 10.85 19.34
N LEU A 190 -6.80 11.89 18.50
CA LEU A 190 -6.53 11.74 17.07
C LEU A 190 -5.17 11.09 16.78
N LYS A 191 -4.16 11.30 17.61
CA LYS A 191 -2.84 10.68 17.46
C LYS A 191 -2.81 9.20 17.87
N ALA A 192 -3.72 8.77 18.72
CA ALA A 192 -3.77 7.42 19.26
C ALA A 192 -4.16 6.38 18.19
N ASP A 193 -3.48 5.24 18.16
CA ASP A 193 -3.83 4.12 17.30
C ASP A 193 -5.10 3.42 17.80
N PRO A 194 -5.81 2.67 16.92
CA PRO A 194 -6.98 1.90 17.32
C PRO A 194 -6.62 0.84 18.35
N GLY A 195 -7.52 0.57 19.29
CA GLY A 195 -7.39 -0.51 20.26
C GLY A 195 -7.53 -1.92 19.62
N PRO A 196 -7.45 -2.98 20.44
CA PRO A 196 -7.64 -4.36 19.97
C PRO A 196 -8.99 -4.53 19.26
N ALA A 197 -9.06 -5.44 18.27
CA ALA A 197 -10.26 -5.65 17.48
C ALA A 197 -11.48 -6.08 18.34
N GLY A 198 -12.36 -5.15 18.62
CA GLY A 198 -13.55 -5.25 19.46
C GLY A 198 -14.59 -4.18 19.15
N LEU A 199 -15.80 -4.37 19.68
CA LEU A 199 -16.89 -3.39 19.49
C LEU A 199 -16.54 -2.02 20.09
N GLU A 200 -15.99 -2.00 21.30
CA GLU A 200 -15.65 -0.75 21.99
C GLU A 200 -14.57 0.03 21.25
N SER A 201 -13.56 -0.67 20.70
CA SER A 201 -12.55 -0.03 19.83
C SER A 201 -13.18 0.56 18.57
N LEU A 202 -14.13 -0.15 17.94
CA LEU A 202 -14.84 0.36 16.77
C LEU A 202 -15.66 1.61 17.12
N LEU A 203 -16.39 1.61 18.24
CA LEU A 203 -17.19 2.75 18.68
C LEU A 203 -16.29 3.96 19.02
N SER A 204 -15.16 3.73 19.67
CA SER A 204 -14.16 4.78 19.92
C SER A 204 -13.60 5.39 18.63
N GLU A 205 -13.30 4.56 17.62
CA GLU A 205 -12.85 5.07 16.32
C GLU A 205 -13.97 5.84 15.57
N VAL A 206 -15.24 5.46 15.73
CA VAL A 206 -16.39 6.24 15.22
C VAL A 206 -16.43 7.63 15.84
N GLU A 207 -16.26 7.74 17.16
CA GLU A 207 -16.21 9.03 17.86
C GLU A 207 -15.04 9.89 17.39
N LYS A 208 -13.85 9.28 17.22
CA LYS A 208 -12.67 9.95 16.67
C LYS A 208 -12.93 10.50 15.25
N LEU A 209 -13.50 9.66 14.38
CA LEU A 209 -13.80 10.07 13.01
C LEU A 209 -14.83 11.20 12.98
N SER A 210 -15.89 11.09 13.78
CA SER A 210 -16.90 12.13 13.92
C SER A 210 -16.28 13.47 14.36
N ALA A 211 -15.39 13.44 15.36
CA ALA A 211 -14.69 14.63 15.85
C ALA A 211 -13.74 15.21 14.80
N ALA A 212 -13.03 14.36 14.04
CA ALA A 212 -12.17 14.80 12.95
C ALA A 212 -12.98 15.45 11.81
N GLN A 213 -14.11 14.85 11.45
CA GLN A 213 -15.03 15.39 10.42
C GLN A 213 -15.67 16.71 10.83
N ALA A 214 -15.93 16.91 12.13
CA ALA A 214 -16.48 18.15 12.67
C ALA A 214 -15.54 19.37 12.49
N LEU A 215 -14.23 19.14 12.27
CA LEU A 215 -13.29 20.21 11.90
C LEU A 215 -13.58 20.79 10.51
N ALA A 216 -14.37 20.11 9.69
CA ALA A 216 -14.83 20.53 8.37
C ALA A 216 -13.72 21.10 7.47
N LEU A 217 -12.54 20.45 7.47
CA LEU A 217 -11.41 20.92 6.67
C LEU A 217 -11.76 20.90 5.19
N PRO A 218 -11.42 21.98 4.44
CA PRO A 218 -11.69 22.05 3.02
C PRO A 218 -11.05 20.88 2.24
N ALA A 219 -11.77 20.33 1.28
CA ALA A 219 -11.20 19.37 0.34
C ALA A 219 -10.11 20.05 -0.50
N GLY A 220 -9.01 19.33 -0.77
CA GLY A 220 -7.96 19.84 -1.64
C GLY A 220 -7.00 20.84 -1.00
N LEU A 221 -6.93 20.96 0.34
CA LEU A 221 -5.95 21.80 1.03
C LEU A 221 -4.51 21.62 0.54
N PHE A 222 -4.15 20.42 0.15
CA PHE A 222 -2.83 20.06 -0.36
C PHE A 222 -2.86 19.70 -1.86
N ALA A 223 -3.78 20.31 -2.62
CA ALA A 223 -3.85 20.10 -4.06
C ALA A 223 -2.53 20.52 -4.73
N GLY A 224 -2.05 19.72 -5.68
CA GLY A 224 -0.78 19.96 -6.38
C GLY A 224 0.48 19.57 -5.58
N VAL A 225 0.34 19.03 -4.38
CA VAL A 225 1.44 18.54 -3.55
C VAL A 225 1.35 17.02 -3.43
N SER A 226 2.48 16.33 -3.60
CA SER A 226 2.49 14.87 -3.52
C SER A 226 2.13 14.37 -2.11
N GLU A 227 1.49 13.21 -2.07
CA GLU A 227 1.16 12.51 -0.81
C GLU A 227 2.37 12.31 0.11
N LYS A 228 3.58 12.17 -0.48
CA LYS A 228 4.83 12.05 0.29
C LYS A 228 5.15 13.29 1.13
N VAL A 229 4.87 14.48 0.60
CA VAL A 229 5.07 15.74 1.33
C VAL A 229 4.06 15.84 2.47
N VAL A 230 2.78 15.56 2.19
CA VAL A 230 1.72 15.58 3.21
C VAL A 230 2.01 14.57 4.32
N SER A 231 2.45 13.35 3.95
CA SER A 231 2.85 12.32 4.92
C SER A 231 4.06 12.71 5.76
N ALA A 232 5.02 13.45 5.19
CA ALA A 232 6.16 13.98 5.96
C ALA A 232 5.70 15.06 6.97
N LEU A 233 4.80 15.96 6.58
CA LEU A 233 4.20 16.95 7.48
C LEU A 233 3.41 16.28 8.60
N ARG A 234 2.57 15.29 8.27
CA ARG A 234 1.83 14.48 9.25
C ARG A 234 2.77 13.77 10.23
N ALA A 235 3.83 13.14 9.71
CA ALA A 235 4.81 12.44 10.55
C ALA A 235 5.56 13.39 11.49
N ARG A 236 5.83 14.63 11.06
CA ARG A 236 6.39 15.68 11.92
C ARG A 236 5.38 16.06 13.01
N ALA A 237 4.14 16.39 12.65
CA ALA A 237 3.08 16.77 13.59
C ALA A 237 2.76 15.66 14.61
N ALA A 238 2.80 14.38 14.20
CA ALA A 238 2.52 13.26 15.09
C ALA A 238 3.51 13.13 16.25
N ARG A 239 4.77 13.57 16.05
CA ARG A 239 5.85 13.52 17.06
C ARG A 239 5.91 14.73 17.97
N MET A 240 5.23 15.83 17.62
CA MET A 240 5.24 17.07 18.38
C MET A 240 4.31 16.97 19.59
N TYR A 241 4.74 17.53 20.72
CA TYR A 241 3.88 17.78 21.87
C TYR A 241 3.06 19.08 21.68
N PRO A 242 1.99 19.31 22.43
CA PRO A 242 1.23 20.56 22.35
C PRO A 242 2.11 21.82 22.51
N SER A 243 3.10 21.79 23.41
CA SER A 243 4.09 22.88 23.59
C SER A 243 4.89 23.18 22.32
N ASP A 244 5.32 22.14 21.59
CA ASP A 244 6.14 22.30 20.39
C ASP A 244 5.39 23.02 19.26
N PHE A 245 4.05 22.86 19.24
CA PHE A 245 3.20 23.59 18.30
C PHE A 245 3.17 25.09 18.61
N TRP A 246 3.17 25.48 19.90
CA TRP A 246 3.19 26.88 20.29
C TRP A 246 4.52 27.56 19.94
N ASP A 247 5.62 26.86 20.01
CA ASP A 247 6.95 27.33 19.61
C ASP A 247 7.12 27.43 18.08
N THR A 248 6.17 26.85 17.32
CA THR A 248 6.21 26.85 15.86
C THR A 248 5.43 28.07 15.31
N PRO A 249 5.95 28.79 14.28
CA PRO A 249 5.23 29.87 13.64
C PRO A 249 3.83 29.46 13.18
N GLN A 250 2.82 30.33 13.37
CA GLN A 250 1.42 30.00 13.12
C GLN A 250 1.14 29.38 11.74
N PRO A 251 1.65 29.89 10.61
CA PRO A 251 1.37 29.27 9.31
C PRO A 251 1.89 27.84 9.20
N VAL A 252 3.07 27.57 9.76
CA VAL A 252 3.66 26.21 9.78
C VAL A 252 2.85 25.31 10.72
N ARG A 253 2.50 25.80 11.91
CA ARG A 253 1.67 25.09 12.89
C ARG A 253 0.34 24.65 12.29
N LEU A 254 -0.39 25.56 11.66
CA LEU A 254 -1.67 25.26 11.00
C LEU A 254 -1.51 24.25 9.88
N THR A 255 -0.47 24.37 9.06
CA THR A 255 -0.18 23.42 8.00
C THR A 255 0.11 22.00 8.54
N LEU A 256 0.88 21.89 9.63
CA LEU A 256 1.18 20.62 10.28
C LEU A 256 -0.09 19.98 10.87
N LEU A 257 -0.92 20.78 11.55
CA LEU A 257 -2.19 20.30 12.11
C LEU A 257 -3.18 19.88 11.01
N ALA A 258 -3.29 20.67 9.94
CA ALA A 258 -4.13 20.33 8.79
C ALA A 258 -3.71 19.01 8.15
N ALA A 259 -2.41 18.82 7.91
CA ALA A 259 -1.87 17.58 7.36
C ALA A 259 -2.12 16.37 8.29
N LEU A 260 -1.94 16.56 9.61
CA LEU A 260 -2.25 15.54 10.61
C LEU A 260 -3.73 15.17 10.57
N CYS A 261 -4.64 16.14 10.67
CA CYS A 261 -6.07 15.88 10.72
C CYS A 261 -6.59 15.24 9.43
N GLN A 262 -6.16 15.73 8.26
CA GLN A 262 -6.59 15.19 6.97
C GLN A 262 -6.17 13.72 6.80
N GLN A 263 -4.91 13.39 7.06
CA GLN A 263 -4.45 12.01 6.94
C GLN A 263 -5.02 11.10 8.02
N ARG A 264 -5.14 11.59 9.27
CA ARG A 264 -5.75 10.78 10.34
C ARG A 264 -7.23 10.51 10.06
N THR A 265 -7.97 11.41 9.46
CA THR A 265 -9.35 11.16 9.03
C THR A 265 -9.41 9.96 8.08
N ALA A 266 -8.52 9.90 7.08
CA ALA A 266 -8.45 8.79 6.15
C ALA A 266 -8.00 7.47 6.84
N GLU A 267 -6.96 7.53 7.68
CA GLU A 267 -6.46 6.39 8.44
C GLU A 267 -7.50 5.81 9.41
N ILE A 268 -8.29 6.66 10.08
CA ILE A 268 -9.36 6.22 10.99
C ILE A 268 -10.50 5.59 10.18
N ALA A 269 -10.87 6.13 9.02
CA ALA A 269 -11.84 5.52 8.12
C ALA A 269 -11.38 4.13 7.67
N ASP A 270 -10.11 3.98 7.31
CA ASP A 270 -9.51 2.68 6.98
C ASP A 270 -9.57 1.70 8.16
N SER A 271 -9.22 2.16 9.35
CA SER A 271 -9.27 1.36 10.58
C SER A 271 -10.68 0.87 10.89
N LEU A 272 -11.69 1.71 10.70
CA LEU A 272 -13.10 1.34 10.88
C LEU A 272 -13.53 0.26 9.89
N VAL A 273 -13.11 0.33 8.63
CA VAL A 273 -13.40 -0.72 7.65
C VAL A 273 -12.68 -2.01 8.03
N ASP A 274 -11.41 -1.95 8.41
CA ASP A 274 -10.64 -3.13 8.83
C ASP A 274 -11.28 -3.77 10.09
N LEU A 275 -11.71 -2.99 11.08
CA LEU A 275 -12.43 -3.46 12.25
C LEU A 275 -13.77 -4.11 11.88
N LEU A 276 -14.54 -3.51 10.97
CA LEU A 276 -15.77 -4.09 10.44
C LEU A 276 -15.52 -5.48 9.84
N LEU A 277 -14.53 -5.59 8.95
CA LEU A 277 -14.18 -6.85 8.29
C LEU A 277 -13.82 -7.95 9.30
N VAL A 278 -13.03 -7.60 10.32
CA VAL A 278 -12.60 -8.53 11.38
C VAL A 278 -13.77 -8.91 12.29
N LEU A 279 -14.60 -7.96 12.71
CA LEU A 279 -15.71 -8.21 13.63
C LEU A 279 -16.80 -9.08 12.99
N VAL A 280 -17.17 -8.80 11.73
CA VAL A 280 -18.16 -9.63 11.01
C VAL A 280 -17.65 -11.07 10.88
N LEU A 281 -16.37 -11.28 10.58
CA LEU A 281 -15.79 -12.61 10.55
C LEU A 281 -15.79 -13.27 11.93
N LYS A 282 -15.41 -12.53 12.99
CA LYS A 282 -15.36 -13.01 14.37
C LYS A 282 -16.74 -13.44 14.88
N ILE A 283 -17.78 -12.67 14.58
CA ILE A 283 -19.17 -12.99 14.96
C ILE A 283 -19.58 -14.34 14.33
N ASN A 284 -19.35 -14.50 13.02
CA ASN A 284 -19.70 -15.72 12.30
C ASN A 284 -18.91 -16.94 12.81
N THR A 285 -17.59 -16.84 12.91
CA THR A 285 -16.74 -17.95 13.34
C THR A 285 -17.00 -18.36 14.79
N SER A 286 -17.31 -17.39 15.67
CA SER A 286 -17.64 -17.69 17.07
C SER A 286 -18.97 -18.42 17.19
N ALA A 287 -19.98 -18.05 16.39
CA ALA A 287 -21.26 -18.75 16.38
C ALA A 287 -21.13 -20.20 15.89
N VAL A 288 -20.38 -20.42 14.80
CA VAL A 288 -20.08 -21.75 14.26
C VAL A 288 -19.37 -22.60 15.31
N ARG A 289 -18.28 -22.11 15.90
CA ARG A 289 -17.55 -22.85 16.96
C ARG A 289 -18.38 -23.18 18.17
N LYS A 290 -19.26 -22.25 18.58
CA LYS A 290 -20.16 -22.51 19.71
C LYS A 290 -21.11 -23.68 19.42
N VAL A 291 -21.75 -23.68 18.26
CA VAL A 291 -22.64 -24.75 17.83
C VAL A 291 -21.92 -26.08 17.62
N GLU A 292 -20.71 -26.04 17.00
CA GLU A 292 -19.87 -27.23 16.87
C GLU A 292 -19.54 -27.86 18.22
N LYS A 293 -19.20 -27.05 19.23
CA LYS A 293 -18.93 -27.51 20.58
C LYS A 293 -20.17 -28.15 21.20
N GLU A 294 -21.32 -27.49 21.13
CA GLU A 294 -22.60 -28.01 21.66
C GLU A 294 -22.98 -29.34 20.99
N LEU A 295 -22.84 -29.44 19.66
CA LEU A 295 -23.14 -30.68 18.94
C LEU A 295 -22.14 -31.80 19.25
N THR A 296 -20.87 -31.48 19.45
CA THR A 296 -19.85 -32.46 19.84
C THR A 296 -20.15 -33.02 21.22
N GLU A 297 -20.57 -32.17 22.17
CA GLU A 297 -21.01 -32.60 23.51
C GLU A 297 -22.29 -33.46 23.44
N ASP A 298 -23.25 -33.11 22.57
CA ASP A 298 -24.45 -33.89 22.33
C ASP A 298 -24.16 -35.25 21.69
N LEU A 299 -23.23 -35.32 20.70
CA LEU A 299 -22.81 -36.57 20.07
C LEU A 299 -22.11 -37.52 21.06
N GLN A 300 -21.34 -37.00 22.01
CA GLN A 300 -20.71 -37.81 23.05
C GLN A 300 -21.73 -38.48 24.00
N ARG A 301 -22.93 -37.88 24.16
CA ARG A 301 -24.03 -38.42 24.99
C ARG A 301 -24.80 -39.53 24.29
N VAL A 302 -24.74 -39.65 22.97
CA VAL A 302 -25.48 -40.68 22.20
C VAL A 302 -24.62 -41.92 22.02
N ARG A 303 -24.75 -42.89 22.92
CA ARG A 303 -24.11 -44.20 22.86
C ARG A 303 -24.59 -44.98 21.63
N GLY A 304 -23.68 -45.50 20.80
CA GLY A 304 -23.96 -46.45 19.72
C GLY A 304 -23.66 -46.00 18.30
N LYS A 305 -23.87 -44.71 17.92
CA LYS A 305 -23.63 -44.21 16.55
C LYS A 305 -22.13 -44.18 16.17
N THR A 306 -21.29 -43.82 17.11
CA THR A 306 -19.83 -43.83 16.94
C THR A 306 -19.32 -45.26 16.68
N ALA A 307 -19.84 -46.27 17.38
CA ALA A 307 -19.48 -47.66 17.19
C ALA A 307 -19.90 -48.16 15.79
N LEU A 308 -21.05 -47.74 15.26
CA LEU A 308 -21.48 -48.07 13.89
C LEU A 308 -20.59 -47.39 12.84
N LEU A 309 -20.16 -46.13 13.02
CA LEU A 309 -19.23 -45.46 12.14
C LEU A 309 -17.83 -46.12 12.15
N PHE A 310 -17.36 -46.57 13.32
CA PHE A 310 -16.10 -47.30 13.43
C PHE A 310 -16.19 -48.64 12.72
N LYS A 311 -17.27 -49.44 12.92
CA LYS A 311 -17.50 -50.70 12.21
C LYS A 311 -17.54 -50.51 10.70
N LEU A 312 -18.19 -49.43 10.21
CA LEU A 312 -18.21 -49.05 8.79
C LEU A 312 -16.81 -48.75 8.26
N ALA A 313 -16.06 -47.93 8.98
CA ALA A 313 -14.69 -47.55 8.57
C ALA A 313 -13.75 -48.78 8.61
N GLU A 314 -13.84 -49.61 9.65
CA GLU A 314 -13.04 -50.83 9.78
C GLU A 314 -13.36 -51.83 8.65
N THR A 315 -14.64 -52.04 8.35
CA THR A 315 -15.06 -52.89 7.23
C THR A 315 -14.60 -52.39 5.89
N ALA A 316 -14.69 -51.07 5.65
CA ALA A 316 -14.22 -50.47 4.38
C ALA A 316 -12.70 -50.55 4.21
N VAL A 317 -11.94 -50.47 5.30
CA VAL A 317 -10.47 -50.61 5.28
C VAL A 317 -10.06 -52.07 5.13
N ALA A 318 -10.79 -53.00 5.76
CA ALA A 318 -10.50 -54.43 5.70
C ALA A 318 -10.83 -55.04 4.34
N ARG A 319 -11.78 -54.50 3.57
CA ARG A 319 -12.26 -55.03 2.30
C ARG A 319 -12.39 -53.93 1.24
N PRO A 320 -11.26 -53.34 0.81
CA PRO A 320 -11.26 -52.16 -0.05
C PRO A 320 -11.75 -52.43 -1.49
N ASP A 321 -11.61 -53.65 -1.97
CA ASP A 321 -11.95 -54.02 -3.34
C ASP A 321 -13.37 -54.62 -3.46
N GLU A 322 -14.06 -54.88 -2.35
CA GLU A 322 -15.41 -55.41 -2.37
C GLU A 322 -16.45 -54.27 -2.59
N THR A 323 -17.57 -54.64 -3.23
CA THR A 323 -18.68 -53.70 -3.38
C THR A 323 -19.29 -53.38 -2.02
N VAL A 324 -19.81 -52.16 -1.83
CA VAL A 324 -20.50 -51.71 -0.61
C VAL A 324 -21.61 -52.72 -0.23
N ARG A 325 -22.29 -53.33 -1.19
CA ARG A 325 -23.33 -54.34 -0.97
C ARG A 325 -22.80 -55.59 -0.31
N ASN A 326 -21.62 -56.06 -0.69
CA ASN A 326 -21.02 -57.30 -0.21
C ASN A 326 -20.24 -57.10 1.10
N ALA A 327 -19.53 -55.98 1.23
CA ALA A 327 -18.68 -55.70 2.37
C ALA A 327 -19.46 -55.05 3.55
N VAL A 328 -20.23 -54.03 3.23
CA VAL A 328 -20.78 -53.11 4.25
C VAL A 328 -22.21 -53.52 4.69
N PHE A 329 -23.08 -53.91 3.75
CA PHE A 329 -24.47 -54.21 4.09
C PHE A 329 -24.67 -55.43 5.04
N PRO A 330 -23.80 -56.46 5.07
CA PRO A 330 -23.88 -57.52 6.08
C PRO A 330 -23.51 -57.05 7.50
N VAL A 331 -22.72 -55.99 7.63
CA VAL A 331 -22.25 -55.42 8.91
C VAL A 331 -23.19 -54.32 9.41
N VAL A 332 -23.66 -53.47 8.51
CA VAL A 332 -24.62 -52.39 8.80
C VAL A 332 -25.65 -52.40 7.66
N SER A 333 -26.94 -52.68 8.02
CA SER A 333 -27.98 -52.83 7.00
C SER A 333 -28.14 -51.58 6.15
N GLU A 334 -28.52 -51.73 4.88
CA GLU A 334 -28.80 -50.64 3.96
C GLU A 334 -29.83 -49.65 4.55
N LYS A 335 -30.86 -50.17 5.23
CA LYS A 335 -31.88 -49.35 5.92
C LYS A 335 -31.26 -48.45 6.98
N THR A 336 -30.36 -49.00 7.81
CA THR A 336 -29.65 -48.21 8.84
C THR A 336 -28.75 -47.15 8.24
N LEU A 337 -28.06 -47.48 7.14
CA LEU A 337 -27.21 -46.53 6.43
C LEU A 337 -28.03 -45.37 5.81
N ARG A 338 -29.15 -45.68 5.17
CA ARG A 338 -30.09 -44.68 4.64
C ARG A 338 -30.64 -43.79 5.74
N GLN A 339 -30.98 -44.36 6.90
CA GLN A 339 -31.40 -43.58 8.07
C GLN A 339 -30.29 -42.66 8.58
N LEU A 340 -29.05 -43.17 8.69
CA LEU A 340 -27.91 -42.34 9.10
C LEU A 340 -27.65 -41.18 8.13
N VAL A 341 -27.77 -41.41 6.81
CA VAL A 341 -27.64 -40.36 5.80
C VAL A 341 -28.77 -39.34 5.88
N GLN A 342 -30.02 -39.77 6.06
CA GLN A 342 -31.16 -38.87 6.26
C GLN A 342 -31.01 -38.05 7.56
N GLU A 343 -30.54 -38.68 8.61
CA GLU A 343 -30.29 -38.00 9.90
C GLU A 343 -29.11 -37.03 9.79
N ALA A 344 -28.05 -37.38 9.06
CA ALA A 344 -26.92 -36.46 8.78
C ALA A 344 -27.35 -35.22 7.98
N LYS A 345 -28.22 -35.41 6.97
CA LYS A 345 -28.80 -34.29 6.19
C LYS A 345 -29.76 -33.44 7.06
N ALA A 346 -30.57 -34.06 7.90
CA ALA A 346 -31.43 -33.33 8.86
C ALA A 346 -30.58 -32.55 9.87
N ASN A 347 -29.47 -33.13 10.34
CA ASN A 347 -28.53 -32.46 11.25
C ASN A 347 -27.86 -31.25 10.64
N GLU A 348 -27.55 -31.29 9.33
CA GLU A 348 -27.01 -30.10 8.61
C GLU A 348 -28.01 -28.93 8.67
N THR A 349 -29.27 -29.20 8.39
CA THR A 349 -30.33 -28.17 8.47
C THR A 349 -30.50 -27.65 9.89
N VAL A 350 -30.49 -28.55 10.88
CA VAL A 350 -30.56 -28.20 12.32
C VAL A 350 -29.32 -27.42 12.75
N PHE A 351 -28.12 -27.82 12.26
CA PHE A 351 -26.87 -27.11 12.52
C PHE A 351 -26.95 -25.67 12.03
N GLN A 352 -27.33 -25.47 10.78
CA GLN A 352 -27.48 -24.14 10.20
C GLN A 352 -28.55 -23.31 10.94
N GLY A 353 -29.64 -23.94 11.36
CA GLY A 353 -30.66 -23.30 12.19
C GLY A 353 -30.12 -22.84 13.55
N LYS A 354 -29.38 -23.70 14.25
CA LYS A 354 -28.73 -23.38 15.53
C LYS A 354 -27.70 -22.25 15.36
N VAL A 355 -26.85 -22.30 14.32
CA VAL A 355 -25.87 -21.24 14.01
C VAL A 355 -26.58 -19.90 13.83
N ARG A 356 -27.68 -19.84 13.05
CA ARG A 356 -28.45 -18.62 12.84
C ARG A 356 -29.03 -18.08 14.15
N THR A 357 -29.55 -18.95 15.02
CA THR A 357 -30.08 -18.56 16.34
C THR A 357 -28.98 -17.94 17.21
N VAL A 358 -27.79 -18.55 17.25
CA VAL A 358 -26.65 -18.03 18.02
C VAL A 358 -26.17 -16.69 17.42
N LEU A 359 -26.10 -16.58 16.08
CA LEU A 359 -25.75 -15.32 15.40
C LEU A 359 -26.73 -14.20 15.75
N ARG A 360 -28.04 -14.46 15.66
CA ARG A 360 -29.09 -13.48 15.98
C ARG A 360 -28.98 -13.00 17.44
N GLY A 361 -28.83 -13.93 18.37
CA GLY A 361 -28.66 -13.60 19.78
C GLY A 361 -27.41 -12.81 20.09
N SER A 362 -26.26 -13.24 19.54
CA SER A 362 -24.98 -12.55 19.72
C SER A 362 -25.02 -11.14 19.12
N TYR A 363 -25.53 -11.00 17.89
CA TYR A 363 -25.64 -9.71 17.24
C TYR A 363 -26.60 -8.77 17.96
N SER A 364 -27.80 -9.22 18.28
CA SER A 364 -28.81 -8.42 18.97
C SER A 364 -28.33 -7.88 20.31
N ASN A 365 -27.64 -8.72 21.10
CA ASN A 365 -27.26 -8.37 22.46
C ASN A 365 -25.96 -7.57 22.54
N HIS A 366 -25.02 -7.81 21.61
CA HIS A 366 -23.67 -7.24 21.75
C HIS A 366 -23.25 -6.33 20.58
N TYR A 367 -23.61 -6.66 19.33
CA TYR A 367 -23.01 -6.00 18.16
C TYR A 367 -23.96 -5.09 17.38
N ARG A 368 -25.25 -5.04 17.72
CA ARG A 368 -26.23 -4.26 16.92
C ARG A 368 -25.93 -2.77 16.87
N ARG A 369 -25.26 -2.21 17.90
CA ARG A 369 -24.82 -0.81 17.93
C ARG A 369 -23.77 -0.48 16.87
N MET A 370 -23.06 -1.48 16.35
CA MET A 370 -21.97 -1.32 15.38
C MET A 370 -22.46 -0.70 14.06
N LEU A 371 -23.54 -1.25 13.50
CA LEU A 371 -24.00 -0.84 12.17
C LEU A 371 -24.49 0.61 12.14
N PRO A 372 -25.40 1.07 13.01
CA PRO A 372 -25.79 2.48 13.07
C PRO A 372 -24.60 3.43 13.27
N ALA A 373 -23.67 3.08 14.16
CA ALA A 373 -22.49 3.89 14.44
C ALA A 373 -21.60 4.03 13.19
N LEU A 374 -21.36 2.95 12.45
CA LEU A 374 -20.59 3.01 11.19
C LEU A 374 -21.30 3.84 10.14
N LEU A 375 -22.62 3.66 9.98
CA LEU A 375 -23.41 4.39 8.98
C LEU A 375 -23.53 5.89 9.27
N SER A 376 -23.29 6.33 10.50
CA SER A 376 -23.27 7.76 10.86
C SER A 376 -22.03 8.48 10.34
N VAL A 377 -20.88 7.81 10.20
CA VAL A 377 -19.59 8.43 9.88
C VAL A 377 -18.98 7.98 8.54
N LEU A 378 -19.28 6.76 8.06
CA LEU A 378 -18.76 6.24 6.81
C LEU A 378 -19.76 6.44 5.67
N ARG A 379 -19.25 6.88 4.52
CA ARG A 379 -20.01 7.00 3.27
C ARG A 379 -19.54 5.94 2.30
N PHE A 380 -20.34 4.88 2.16
CA PHE A 380 -20.07 3.80 1.21
C PHE A 380 -20.53 4.17 -0.19
N ARG A 381 -19.77 3.78 -1.20
CA ARG A 381 -20.10 3.94 -2.62
C ARG A 381 -19.71 2.71 -3.44
N CYS A 382 -20.27 2.61 -4.64
CA CYS A 382 -19.92 1.59 -5.63
C CYS A 382 -20.10 2.15 -7.04
N HIS A 383 -19.29 1.72 -8.00
CA HIS A 383 -19.48 1.99 -9.43
C HIS A 383 -20.31 0.90 -10.12
N ASN A 384 -20.10 -0.35 -9.69
CA ASN A 384 -20.75 -1.52 -10.27
C ASN A 384 -22.22 -1.62 -9.84
N THR A 385 -23.13 -1.56 -10.82
CA THR A 385 -24.57 -1.63 -10.61
C THR A 385 -25.04 -2.91 -9.94
N ALA A 386 -24.26 -4.01 -10.04
CA ALA A 386 -24.58 -5.27 -9.35
C ALA A 386 -24.55 -5.15 -7.82
N PHE A 387 -23.83 -4.17 -7.27
CA PHE A 387 -23.72 -3.89 -5.83
C PHE A 387 -24.64 -2.76 -5.35
N ARG A 388 -25.41 -2.15 -6.26
CA ARG A 388 -26.39 -1.12 -5.91
C ARG A 388 -27.40 -1.56 -4.85
N PRO A 389 -27.92 -2.81 -4.85
CA PRO A 389 -28.82 -3.27 -3.78
C PRO A 389 -28.21 -3.17 -2.37
N ILE A 390 -26.87 -3.32 -2.23
CA ILE A 390 -26.18 -3.12 -0.94
C ILE A 390 -26.24 -1.64 -0.54
N MET A 391 -26.06 -0.71 -1.49
CA MET A 391 -26.16 0.73 -1.21
C MET A 391 -27.60 1.12 -0.81
N ASP A 392 -28.60 0.60 -1.49
CA ASP A 392 -30.01 0.85 -1.19
C ASP A 392 -30.36 0.31 0.21
N ALA A 393 -29.83 -0.88 0.56
CA ALA A 393 -29.98 -1.45 1.91
C ALA A 393 -29.30 -0.58 3.00
N ILE A 394 -28.12 -0.02 2.72
CA ILE A 394 -27.43 0.90 3.62
C ILE A 394 -28.25 2.17 3.85
N VAL A 395 -28.81 2.75 2.79
CA VAL A 395 -29.66 3.94 2.88
C VAL A 395 -30.92 3.65 3.71
N LEU A 396 -31.58 2.51 3.47
CA LEU A 396 -32.73 2.08 4.24
C LEU A 396 -32.41 1.92 5.73
N LEU A 397 -31.31 1.22 6.07
CA LEU A 397 -30.93 1.01 7.46
C LEU A 397 -30.47 2.31 8.16
N LYS A 398 -29.84 3.23 7.41
CA LYS A 398 -29.49 4.53 7.93
C LYS A 398 -30.73 5.34 8.32
N LYS A 399 -31.76 5.37 7.47
CA LYS A 399 -33.06 5.96 7.79
C LYS A 399 -33.63 5.41 9.10
N TYR A 400 -33.68 4.07 9.26
CA TYR A 400 -34.17 3.45 10.49
C TYR A 400 -33.29 3.71 11.72
N ALA A 401 -31.99 3.95 11.53
CA ALA A 401 -31.07 4.31 12.61
C ALA A 401 -31.29 5.75 13.07
N GLU A 402 -31.49 6.69 12.15
CA GLU A 402 -31.76 8.10 12.40
C GLU A 402 -33.10 8.31 13.08
N ASP A 403 -34.14 7.58 12.68
CA ASP A 403 -35.46 7.58 13.30
C ASP A 403 -35.50 6.94 14.70
N GLY A 404 -34.40 6.35 15.16
CA GLY A 404 -34.31 5.67 16.45
C GLY A 404 -35.27 4.45 16.55
N SER A 405 -35.78 3.94 15.44
CA SER A 405 -36.76 2.89 15.36
C SER A 405 -36.22 1.56 15.90
N LYS A 406 -36.90 1.02 16.91
CA LYS A 406 -36.62 -0.30 17.52
C LYS A 406 -37.54 -1.42 17.00
N THR A 407 -38.28 -1.19 15.91
CA THR A 407 -39.18 -2.18 15.34
C THR A 407 -38.47 -3.45 14.94
N GLN A 408 -39.08 -4.60 15.14
CA GLN A 408 -38.54 -5.91 14.78
C GLN A 408 -38.57 -6.13 13.27
N PHE A 409 -39.59 -5.59 12.59
CA PHE A 409 -39.81 -5.75 11.16
C PHE A 409 -39.69 -4.42 10.43
N PHE A 410 -39.39 -4.49 9.15
CA PHE A 410 -39.53 -3.33 8.24
C PHE A 410 -41.01 -3.01 8.04
N ALA A 411 -41.34 -1.76 7.76
CA ALA A 411 -42.69 -1.34 7.44
C ALA A 411 -43.17 -1.99 6.14
N ALA A 412 -44.47 -2.27 6.03
CA ALA A 412 -45.02 -2.99 4.86
C ALA A 412 -44.89 -2.25 3.54
N PHE A 413 -44.71 -0.92 3.58
CA PHE A 413 -44.54 -0.08 2.41
C PHE A 413 -43.08 0.10 1.98
N GLU A 414 -42.12 -0.43 2.74
CA GLU A 414 -40.69 -0.30 2.42
C GLU A 414 -40.28 -1.36 1.39
N GLU A 415 -39.65 -0.92 0.33
CA GLU A 415 -39.00 -1.80 -0.63
C GLU A 415 -37.64 -2.25 -0.09
N VAL A 416 -37.63 -3.40 0.59
CA VAL A 416 -36.41 -3.95 1.19
C VAL A 416 -35.63 -4.72 0.12
N PRO A 417 -34.38 -4.31 -0.23
CA PRO A 417 -33.58 -5.01 -1.23
C PRO A 417 -33.16 -6.40 -0.72
N VAL A 418 -33.73 -7.47 -1.27
CA VAL A 418 -33.38 -8.85 -0.90
C VAL A 418 -32.34 -9.42 -1.89
N ALA A 419 -32.58 -9.29 -3.18
CA ALA A 419 -31.67 -9.76 -4.22
C ALA A 419 -30.35 -8.97 -4.16
N GLY A 420 -29.22 -9.68 -4.15
CA GLY A 420 -27.89 -9.07 -4.05
C GLY A 420 -27.43 -8.71 -2.62
N VAL A 421 -28.35 -8.70 -1.64
CA VAL A 421 -28.04 -8.43 -0.23
C VAL A 421 -28.10 -9.72 0.60
N VAL A 422 -29.17 -10.51 0.42
CA VAL A 422 -29.44 -11.70 1.23
C VAL A 422 -28.97 -12.95 0.50
N PRO A 423 -28.07 -13.75 1.09
CA PRO A 423 -27.70 -15.04 0.51
C PRO A 423 -28.90 -15.99 0.41
N LYS A 424 -28.97 -16.79 -0.65
CA LYS A 424 -30.08 -17.76 -0.88
C LYS A 424 -30.38 -18.64 0.33
N SER A 425 -29.35 -19.04 1.06
CA SER A 425 -29.50 -19.84 2.28
C SER A 425 -30.23 -19.11 3.44
N TRP A 426 -30.34 -17.78 3.38
CA TRP A 426 -30.98 -16.97 4.39
C TRP A 426 -32.37 -16.45 3.97
N GLU A 427 -32.77 -16.56 2.72
CA GLU A 427 -34.05 -15.99 2.20
C GLU A 427 -35.29 -16.43 3.03
N GLY A 428 -35.34 -17.70 3.41
CA GLY A 428 -36.40 -18.18 4.27
C GLY A 428 -36.23 -17.78 5.74
N ALA A 429 -35.00 -17.53 6.21
CA ALA A 429 -34.71 -17.22 7.60
C ALA A 429 -34.89 -15.75 7.98
N ILE A 430 -34.95 -14.86 6.98
CA ILE A 430 -35.20 -13.43 7.20
C ILE A 430 -36.70 -13.09 7.26
N ARG A 431 -37.57 -14.02 6.93
CA ARG A 431 -39.04 -13.80 6.87
C ARG A 431 -39.76 -14.58 7.99
N ASP A 432 -40.79 -13.95 8.53
CA ASP A 432 -41.73 -14.62 9.41
C ASP A 432 -42.79 -15.41 8.64
N GLU A 433 -43.70 -16.09 9.35
CA GLU A 433 -44.80 -16.88 8.77
C GLU A 433 -45.77 -16.01 7.91
N LYS A 434 -45.79 -14.70 8.15
CA LYS A 434 -46.60 -13.72 7.40
C LYS A 434 -45.84 -13.08 6.23
N GLY A 435 -44.63 -13.55 5.96
CA GLY A 435 -43.77 -13.03 4.88
C GLY A 435 -43.10 -11.69 5.18
N ARG A 436 -43.22 -11.13 6.40
CA ARG A 436 -42.57 -9.86 6.77
C ARG A 436 -41.10 -10.07 6.99
N ILE A 437 -40.27 -9.10 6.55
CA ILE A 437 -38.81 -9.17 6.70
C ILE A 437 -38.40 -8.67 8.08
N GLU A 438 -37.68 -9.52 8.81
CA GLU A 438 -37.15 -9.21 10.12
C GLU A 438 -35.79 -8.49 10.01
N ARG A 439 -35.62 -7.40 10.76
CA ARG A 439 -34.47 -6.51 10.65
C ARG A 439 -33.15 -7.16 11.08
N ILE A 440 -33.12 -7.85 12.21
CA ILE A 440 -31.89 -8.44 12.79
C ILE A 440 -31.21 -9.42 11.81
N PRO A 441 -31.89 -10.45 11.29
CA PRO A 441 -31.29 -11.35 10.32
C PRO A 441 -30.94 -10.65 8.99
N TYR A 442 -31.71 -9.64 8.59
CA TYR A 442 -31.39 -8.83 7.42
C TYR A 442 -30.11 -7.99 7.61
N GLU A 443 -29.97 -7.30 8.75
CA GLU A 443 -28.75 -6.56 9.13
C GLU A 443 -27.51 -7.47 9.11
N LEU A 444 -27.62 -8.72 9.60
CA LEU A 444 -26.55 -9.71 9.53
C LEU A 444 -26.18 -10.08 8.08
N CYS A 445 -27.19 -10.31 7.23
CA CYS A 445 -26.95 -10.59 5.81
C CYS A 445 -26.26 -9.43 5.11
N LEU A 446 -26.71 -8.19 5.37
CA LEU A 446 -26.08 -6.99 4.83
C LEU A 446 -24.61 -6.87 5.28
N LEU A 447 -24.31 -7.08 6.55
CA LEU A 447 -22.93 -7.04 7.06
C LEU A 447 -22.01 -8.04 6.36
N VAL A 448 -22.50 -9.26 6.10
CA VAL A 448 -21.74 -10.28 5.38
C VAL A 448 -21.53 -9.87 3.92
N SER A 449 -22.58 -9.42 3.24
CA SER A 449 -22.50 -9.00 1.82
C SER A 449 -21.64 -7.75 1.65
N LEU A 450 -21.77 -6.77 2.54
CA LEU A 450 -20.94 -5.57 2.57
C LEU A 450 -19.46 -5.91 2.79
N ARG A 451 -19.18 -6.82 3.74
CA ARG A 451 -17.82 -7.31 3.99
C ARG A 451 -17.20 -7.91 2.71
N GLU A 452 -17.93 -8.77 2.02
CA GLU A 452 -17.41 -9.40 0.79
C GLU A 452 -17.27 -8.39 -0.35
N ALA A 453 -18.17 -7.42 -0.48
CA ALA A 453 -18.08 -6.36 -1.47
C ALA A 453 -16.88 -5.43 -1.22
N LEU A 454 -16.63 -5.04 0.04
CA LEU A 454 -15.43 -4.28 0.44
C LEU A 454 -14.14 -5.06 0.12
N ARG A 455 -14.07 -6.35 0.48
CA ARG A 455 -12.89 -7.19 0.19
C ARG A 455 -12.59 -7.32 -1.30
N ARG A 456 -13.62 -7.26 -2.14
CA ARG A 456 -13.49 -7.29 -3.59
C ARG A 456 -13.18 -5.93 -4.20
N ARG A 457 -13.15 -4.85 -3.41
CA ARG A 457 -13.03 -3.47 -3.87
C ARG A 457 -14.18 -3.01 -4.78
N GLU A 458 -15.32 -3.69 -4.73
CA GLU A 458 -16.55 -3.29 -5.44
C GLU A 458 -17.32 -2.20 -4.69
N VAL A 459 -17.15 -2.16 -3.37
CA VAL A 459 -17.61 -1.07 -2.50
C VAL A 459 -16.41 -0.43 -1.86
N PHE A 460 -16.41 0.88 -1.82
CA PHE A 460 -15.36 1.73 -1.26
C PHE A 460 -15.94 2.80 -0.34
N VAL A 461 -15.07 3.54 0.35
CA VAL A 461 -15.46 4.53 1.35
C VAL A 461 -14.87 5.90 0.99
N ASP A 462 -15.73 6.91 0.89
CA ASP A 462 -15.31 8.28 0.65
C ASP A 462 -14.38 8.77 1.76
N GLY A 463 -13.26 9.36 1.36
CA GLY A 463 -12.28 9.92 2.28
C GLY A 463 -11.39 8.92 3.00
N ALA A 464 -11.50 7.62 2.69
CA ALA A 464 -10.55 6.59 3.12
C ALA A 464 -9.23 6.67 2.34
N GLY A 465 -8.15 6.13 2.87
CA GLY A 465 -6.86 6.03 2.18
C GLY A 465 -6.73 4.68 1.47
N LYS A 466 -6.76 3.60 2.22
CA LYS A 466 -6.67 2.23 1.73
C LYS A 466 -7.97 1.76 1.04
N TRP A 467 -9.13 2.16 1.56
CA TRP A 467 -10.45 1.77 1.09
C TRP A 467 -11.13 2.84 0.23
N ARG A 468 -10.33 3.73 -0.37
CA ARG A 468 -10.78 4.78 -1.30
C ARG A 468 -11.29 4.19 -2.61
N ASP A 469 -11.83 5.08 -3.44
CA ASP A 469 -12.24 4.76 -4.79
C ASP A 469 -11.06 4.20 -5.60
N PRO A 470 -11.17 3.02 -6.22
CA PRO A 470 -10.13 2.48 -7.09
C PRO A 470 -9.83 3.36 -8.32
N GLU A 471 -10.78 4.20 -8.74
CA GLU A 471 -10.59 5.11 -9.87
C GLU A 471 -9.65 6.27 -9.53
N ASP A 472 -9.48 6.62 -8.23
CA ASP A 472 -8.51 7.62 -7.77
C ASP A 472 -7.04 7.22 -8.07
N ASP A 473 -6.79 5.94 -8.33
CA ASP A 473 -5.46 5.42 -8.68
C ASP A 473 -5.16 5.53 -10.19
N LEU A 474 -6.15 5.92 -11.00
CA LEU A 474 -5.96 6.10 -12.43
C LEU A 474 -5.32 7.47 -12.74
N PRO A 475 -4.56 7.59 -13.84
CA PRO A 475 -4.07 8.87 -14.32
C PRO A 475 -5.22 9.86 -14.57
N GLN A 476 -4.98 11.15 -14.32
CA GLN A 476 -6.01 12.20 -14.50
C GLN A 476 -6.56 12.28 -15.94
N ASP A 477 -5.74 11.91 -16.94
CA ASP A 477 -6.09 11.89 -18.35
C ASP A 477 -6.54 10.50 -18.84
N PHE A 478 -6.85 9.57 -17.91
CA PHE A 478 -7.10 8.17 -18.23
C PHE A 478 -8.17 7.99 -19.30
N ASP A 479 -9.31 8.69 -19.21
CA ASP A 479 -10.41 8.56 -20.16
C ASP A 479 -10.03 9.05 -21.55
N ALA A 480 -9.23 10.12 -21.63
CA ALA A 480 -8.75 10.68 -22.89
C ALA A 480 -7.61 9.87 -23.52
N SER A 481 -6.75 9.27 -22.68
CA SER A 481 -5.54 8.56 -23.09
C SER A 481 -5.63 7.04 -22.90
N ARG A 482 -6.84 6.52 -22.70
CA ARG A 482 -7.10 5.12 -22.34
C ARG A 482 -6.46 4.13 -23.32
N GLU A 483 -6.58 4.35 -24.60
CA GLU A 483 -6.01 3.48 -25.63
C GLU A 483 -4.48 3.43 -25.53
N LEU A 484 -3.83 4.57 -25.35
CA LEU A 484 -2.38 4.68 -25.20
C LEU A 484 -1.88 3.93 -23.94
N HIS A 485 -2.61 4.04 -22.83
CA HIS A 485 -2.26 3.32 -21.60
C HIS A 485 -2.38 1.81 -21.78
N TYR A 486 -3.44 1.32 -22.42
CA TYR A 486 -3.64 -0.11 -22.69
C TYR A 486 -2.62 -0.65 -23.68
N GLU A 487 -2.26 0.12 -24.72
CA GLU A 487 -1.20 -0.22 -25.67
C GLU A 487 0.16 -0.33 -24.98
N ALA A 488 0.53 0.66 -24.15
CA ALA A 488 1.77 0.65 -23.38
C ALA A 488 1.85 -0.58 -22.45
N LEU A 489 0.74 -1.00 -21.86
CA LEU A 489 0.64 -2.19 -21.02
C LEU A 489 0.54 -3.49 -21.84
N ARG A 490 0.43 -3.42 -23.17
CA ARG A 490 0.18 -4.56 -24.07
C ARG A 490 -1.03 -5.37 -23.63
N LYS A 491 -2.11 -4.69 -23.27
CA LYS A 491 -3.37 -5.30 -22.84
C LYS A 491 -4.49 -4.95 -23.82
N PRO A 492 -5.43 -5.88 -24.07
CA PRO A 492 -6.59 -5.57 -24.90
C PRO A 492 -7.49 -4.56 -24.19
N LEU A 493 -8.06 -3.63 -24.95
CA LEU A 493 -9.01 -2.64 -24.45
C LEU A 493 -10.36 -3.29 -24.07
N ASP A 494 -10.73 -4.36 -24.80
CA ASP A 494 -11.96 -5.12 -24.54
C ASP A 494 -11.80 -6.02 -23.30
N PRO A 495 -12.60 -5.80 -22.25
CA PRO A 495 -12.58 -6.61 -21.04
C PRO A 495 -12.87 -8.09 -21.29
N ALA A 496 -13.77 -8.41 -22.23
CA ALA A 496 -14.14 -9.79 -22.52
C ALA A 496 -12.95 -10.57 -23.10
N ARG A 497 -12.18 -9.93 -23.99
CA ARG A 497 -10.95 -10.49 -24.55
C ARG A 497 -9.87 -10.66 -23.47
N PHE A 498 -9.71 -9.66 -22.59
CA PHE A 498 -8.77 -9.76 -21.47
C PHE A 498 -9.10 -10.94 -20.54
N ILE A 499 -10.39 -11.08 -20.18
CA ILE A 499 -10.86 -12.18 -19.31
C ILE A 499 -10.67 -13.52 -20.00
N PHE A 500 -10.95 -13.61 -21.29
CA PHE A 500 -10.73 -14.84 -22.07
C PHE A 500 -9.25 -15.24 -22.09
N ASP A 501 -8.35 -14.29 -22.40
CA ASP A 501 -6.91 -14.53 -22.42
C ASP A 501 -6.38 -14.94 -21.03
N LEU A 502 -6.90 -14.31 -19.98
CA LEU A 502 -6.55 -14.65 -18.60
C LEU A 502 -6.99 -16.08 -18.24
N LYS A 503 -8.24 -16.44 -18.55
CA LYS A 503 -8.76 -17.80 -18.34
C LYS A 503 -7.94 -18.84 -19.09
N LEU A 504 -7.61 -18.56 -20.34
CA LEU A 504 -6.79 -19.46 -21.16
C LEU A 504 -5.40 -19.68 -20.55
N ARG A 505 -4.76 -18.60 -20.06
CA ARG A 505 -3.45 -18.71 -19.37
C ARG A 505 -3.56 -19.48 -18.07
N MET A 506 -4.59 -19.22 -17.27
CA MET A 506 -4.84 -19.97 -16.03
C MET A 506 -5.05 -21.45 -16.31
N THR A 507 -5.88 -21.81 -17.31
CA THR A 507 -6.12 -23.21 -17.71
C THR A 507 -4.81 -23.89 -18.12
N ARG A 508 -4.03 -23.26 -18.99
CA ARG A 508 -2.72 -23.78 -19.41
C ARG A 508 -1.76 -23.97 -18.24
N SER A 509 -1.70 -23.01 -17.31
CA SER A 509 -0.84 -23.13 -16.13
C SER A 509 -1.29 -24.24 -15.18
N LEU A 510 -2.61 -24.44 -15.05
CA LEU A 510 -3.16 -25.56 -14.26
C LEU A 510 -2.87 -26.91 -14.93
N GLU A 511 -3.01 -27.01 -16.26
CA GLU A 511 -2.66 -28.21 -17.03
C GLU A 511 -1.15 -28.52 -16.92
N GLN A 512 -0.29 -27.49 -16.99
CA GLN A 512 1.14 -27.66 -16.79
C GLN A 512 1.47 -28.15 -15.38
N LEU A 513 0.79 -27.59 -14.35
CA LEU A 513 0.94 -28.03 -12.98
C LEU A 513 0.48 -29.49 -12.80
N ASP A 514 -0.68 -29.85 -13.37
CA ASP A 514 -1.23 -31.18 -13.29
C ASP A 514 -0.30 -32.19 -13.97
N ASN A 515 0.18 -31.87 -15.17
CA ASN A 515 1.17 -32.69 -15.90
C ASN A 515 2.50 -32.80 -15.12
N GLY A 516 2.96 -31.70 -14.50
CA GLY A 516 4.15 -31.69 -13.66
C GLY A 516 4.00 -32.55 -12.40
N LEU A 517 2.81 -32.56 -11.80
CA LEU A 517 2.49 -33.41 -10.65
C LEU A 517 2.41 -34.90 -11.04
N LEU A 518 1.85 -35.22 -12.21
CA LEU A 518 1.79 -36.58 -12.75
C LEU A 518 3.18 -37.11 -13.13
N ALA A 519 4.04 -36.23 -13.66
CA ALA A 519 5.41 -36.56 -14.05
C ALA A 519 6.42 -36.53 -12.88
N ASP A 520 5.99 -36.25 -11.65
CA ASP A 520 6.81 -36.07 -10.43
C ASP A 520 7.96 -35.03 -10.60
N THR A 521 7.74 -34.01 -11.48
CA THR A 521 8.73 -32.97 -11.77
C THR A 521 8.60 -31.75 -10.83
N THR A 522 7.67 -31.77 -9.88
CA THR A 522 7.34 -30.68 -8.96
C THR A 522 8.09 -30.73 -7.63
N GLY A 523 9.32 -31.23 -7.60
CA GLY A 523 10.18 -31.18 -6.42
C GLY A 523 9.64 -31.95 -5.19
N GLY A 524 9.01 -33.09 -5.41
CA GLY A 524 8.52 -33.97 -4.33
C GLY A 524 7.16 -33.57 -3.75
N VAL A 525 6.44 -32.63 -4.37
CA VAL A 525 5.03 -32.34 -4.07
C VAL A 525 4.18 -33.51 -4.62
N LYS A 526 3.43 -34.19 -3.75
CA LYS A 526 2.59 -35.34 -4.14
C LYS A 526 1.13 -35.07 -3.82
N ILE A 527 0.26 -35.38 -4.78
CA ILE A 527 -1.18 -35.41 -4.52
C ILE A 527 -1.52 -36.80 -3.96
N THR A 528 -1.97 -36.82 -2.72
CA THR A 528 -2.50 -38.01 -2.08
C THR A 528 -3.99 -37.85 -1.86
N ARG A 529 -4.77 -38.91 -2.00
CA ARG A 529 -6.19 -38.86 -1.61
C ARG A 529 -6.33 -39.28 -0.15
N ARG A 530 -6.86 -38.38 0.66
CA ARG A 530 -7.18 -38.67 2.05
C ARG A 530 -8.68 -38.50 2.25
N ARG A 531 -9.36 -39.59 2.62
CA ARG A 531 -10.83 -39.63 2.77
C ARG A 531 -11.61 -39.19 1.52
N GLY A 532 -11.12 -39.57 0.31
CA GLY A 532 -11.78 -39.23 -0.94
C GLY A 532 -11.49 -37.84 -1.50
N ALA A 533 -10.91 -36.94 -0.72
CA ALA A 533 -10.51 -35.60 -1.16
C ALA A 533 -9.03 -35.57 -1.56
N PRO A 534 -8.66 -34.83 -2.60
CA PRO A 534 -7.27 -34.63 -2.96
C PRO A 534 -6.55 -33.86 -1.84
N TRP A 535 -5.42 -34.37 -1.40
CA TRP A 535 -4.56 -33.78 -0.39
C TRP A 535 -3.18 -33.53 -0.97
N ILE A 536 -2.72 -32.29 -0.88
CA ILE A 536 -1.38 -31.92 -1.34
C ILE A 536 -0.38 -32.18 -0.21
N LYS A 537 0.53 -33.12 -0.42
CA LYS A 537 1.64 -33.37 0.49
C LYS A 537 2.86 -32.62 -0.01
N VAL A 538 3.23 -31.57 0.70
CA VAL A 538 4.46 -30.80 0.45
C VAL A 538 5.59 -31.47 1.27
N PRO A 539 6.75 -31.79 0.68
CA PRO A 539 7.89 -32.29 1.44
C PRO A 539 8.31 -31.26 2.49
N LYS A 540 8.81 -31.74 3.63
CA LYS A 540 9.39 -30.84 4.64
C LYS A 540 10.60 -30.14 4.01
N LEU A 541 10.74 -28.83 4.24
CA LEU A 541 11.83 -27.98 3.73
C LEU A 541 13.23 -28.57 4.04
N GLU A 542 13.37 -29.30 5.15
CA GLU A 542 14.60 -30.00 5.57
C GLU A 542 14.97 -31.21 4.69
N LYS A 543 14.04 -31.68 3.85
CA LYS A 543 14.24 -32.83 2.93
C LYS A 543 14.29 -32.42 1.47
N LEU A 544 14.16 -31.15 1.14
CA LEU A 544 14.46 -30.65 -0.20
C LEU A 544 15.99 -30.66 -0.32
N GLU A 545 16.53 -31.46 -1.24
CA GLU A 545 17.92 -31.31 -1.66
C GLU A 545 18.11 -29.86 -2.04
N GLU A 546 19.08 -29.18 -1.39
CA GLU A 546 19.39 -27.79 -1.74
C GLU A 546 19.67 -27.75 -3.24
N PRO A 547 18.88 -27.01 -4.05
CA PRO A 547 19.23 -26.85 -5.45
C PRO A 547 20.64 -26.23 -5.48
N ALA A 548 21.51 -26.72 -6.36
CA ALA A 548 22.91 -26.32 -6.48
C ALA A 548 23.13 -24.79 -6.57
N ASN A 549 22.06 -24.00 -6.73
CA ASN A 549 22.02 -22.55 -6.82
C ASN A 549 21.40 -21.83 -5.61
N LEU A 550 21.05 -22.52 -4.51
CA LEU A 550 20.41 -21.87 -3.37
C LEU A 550 21.34 -20.83 -2.70
N GLY A 551 22.66 -21.15 -2.66
CA GLY A 551 23.68 -20.20 -2.21
C GLY A 551 23.76 -18.95 -3.09
N LYS A 552 23.66 -19.12 -4.40
CA LYS A 552 23.66 -18.02 -5.38
C LYS A 552 22.37 -17.19 -5.28
N LEU A 553 21.22 -17.85 -5.18
CA LEU A 553 19.92 -17.19 -4.96
C LEU A 553 19.88 -16.44 -3.63
N LYS A 554 20.42 -17.05 -2.56
CA LYS A 554 20.54 -16.40 -1.25
C LYS A 554 21.45 -15.18 -1.31
N ALA A 555 22.56 -15.25 -2.03
CA ALA A 555 23.47 -14.12 -2.23
C ALA A 555 22.80 -13.01 -3.07
N GLU A 556 22.08 -13.35 -4.13
CA GLU A 556 21.32 -12.41 -4.95
C GLU A 556 20.17 -11.73 -4.16
N VAL A 557 19.45 -12.50 -3.36
CA VAL A 557 18.39 -11.97 -2.47
C VAL A 557 18.99 -11.05 -1.41
N LEU A 558 20.12 -11.42 -0.81
CA LEU A 558 20.81 -10.57 0.17
C LEU A 558 21.40 -9.31 -0.45
N ALA A 559 21.94 -9.39 -1.67
CA ALA A 559 22.47 -8.24 -2.40
C ALA A 559 21.34 -7.26 -2.80
N ARG A 560 20.19 -7.78 -3.23
CA ARG A 560 19.05 -6.98 -3.71
C ARG A 560 18.17 -6.42 -2.61
N TRP A 561 17.98 -7.15 -1.51
CA TRP A 561 17.01 -6.86 -0.45
C TRP A 561 17.63 -6.66 0.93
N GLY A 562 18.92 -6.89 1.09
CA GLY A 562 19.62 -6.84 2.36
C GLY A 562 19.32 -8.06 3.26
N THR A 563 19.79 -7.99 4.50
CA THR A 563 19.53 -9.06 5.48
C THR A 563 18.03 -9.11 5.85
N PRO A 564 17.51 -10.28 6.29
CA PRO A 564 16.11 -10.38 6.74
C PRO A 564 15.69 -9.31 7.75
N GLY A 565 16.62 -8.85 8.60
CA GLY A 565 16.39 -7.77 9.56
C GLY A 565 16.25 -6.39 8.91
N THR A 566 17.00 -6.10 7.85
CA THR A 566 16.89 -4.86 7.06
C THR A 566 15.65 -4.88 6.16
N TYR A 567 15.30 -6.02 5.58
CA TYR A 567 14.08 -6.21 4.80
C TYR A 567 12.83 -6.03 5.67
N LEU A 568 12.77 -6.67 6.84
CA LEU A 568 11.66 -6.50 7.78
C LEU A 568 11.54 -5.07 8.31
N LYS A 569 12.64 -4.33 8.46
CA LYS A 569 12.61 -2.90 8.78
C LYS A 569 12.12 -2.03 7.61
N SER A 570 12.43 -2.40 6.38
CA SER A 570 11.97 -1.68 5.18
C SER A 570 10.54 -2.07 4.80
N SER A 571 10.15 -3.34 4.94
CA SER A 571 8.79 -3.82 4.66
C SER A 571 7.78 -3.37 5.72
N ARG A 572 8.19 -3.18 6.98
CA ARG A 572 7.36 -2.48 7.98
C ARG A 572 7.05 -1.02 7.61
N LYS A 573 7.81 -0.41 6.68
CA LYS A 573 7.48 0.90 6.09
C LYS A 573 6.60 0.81 4.84
N LEU A 574 6.37 -0.41 4.30
CA LEU A 574 5.57 -0.66 3.10
C LEU A 574 4.25 -1.38 3.39
N THR A 575 4.00 -1.79 4.63
CA THR A 575 2.81 -2.56 5.03
C THR A 575 2.05 -1.88 6.15
N PHE A 576 1.86 -0.59 6.05
CA PHE A 576 0.82 0.10 6.83
C PHE A 576 0.42 1.38 6.10
#